data_31cc40858ed4dfe518a2f6a3fb335057
#
_entry.id   31cc40858ed4dfe518a2f6a3fb335057
#
_cell.length_a   1.000
_cell.length_b   1.000
_cell.length_c   1.000
_cell.angle_alpha   90.00
_cell.angle_beta   90.00
_cell.angle_gamma   90.00
#
_symmetry.space_group_name_H-M   'P 1'
#
loop_
_entity.id
_entity.type
_entity.pdbx_description
1 polymer ?
#
loop_
_entity_poly.entity_id
_entity_poly.type
_entity_poly.pdbx_seq_one_letter_code
_entity_poly.pdbx_strand_id
1 'polypeptide(L)'
;GLYRTSPDSDKRERIPRHYSTQMQVMVNTLNQMPQSENRVDGSHGIGVLMSNSLMFQRFPEHDGYEDPQLANFYGQALPLLKRGVPVQTVHMENLAYPETLKDIKILIASYSGMKPMEWQSHRLLAEWVRDGGVLLYCGRDDDPFQQVTEWWNSGGNNYATASAHLFEELGLPKPYAAGEYTVGSGKVHVLRNDPKEFVLAENGDALFLDLLKKAYGEISGEPLLLKNYFSLKRGPYRMISVLDESVGTL
;
A
#
# COMPACT_ATOMS: atom_id res chain seq x y z
N GLY A 1 12.05 30.89 -13.94
CA GLY A 1 12.43 29.73 -14.78
C GLY A 1 12.78 28.53 -13.93
N LEU A 2 12.53 27.34 -14.43
CA LEU A 2 12.94 26.09 -13.79
C LEU A 2 14.45 25.87 -14.02
N TYR A 3 15.16 25.49 -12.96
CA TYR A 3 16.58 25.21 -12.99
C TYR A 3 16.82 23.85 -12.33
N ARG A 4 17.86 23.16 -12.78
CA ARG A 4 18.41 21.99 -12.07
C ARG A 4 19.80 22.35 -11.53
N THR A 5 20.18 21.74 -10.44
CA THR A 5 21.57 21.77 -9.95
C THR A 5 22.37 20.74 -10.70
N SER A 6 23.54 21.10 -11.23
CA SER A 6 24.46 20.13 -11.83
C SER A 6 25.04 19.25 -10.70
N PRO A 7 25.17 17.92 -10.90
CA PRO A 7 25.81 17.04 -9.93
C PRO A 7 27.24 17.43 -9.59
N ASP A 8 27.93 18.08 -10.53
CA ASP A 8 29.36 18.41 -10.45
C ASP A 8 29.65 19.88 -10.10
N SER A 9 28.60 20.67 -9.88
CA SER A 9 28.79 22.09 -9.53
C SER A 9 27.56 22.68 -8.85
N ASP A 10 27.76 23.64 -7.94
CA ASP A 10 26.69 24.47 -7.34
C ASP A 10 26.03 25.42 -8.35
N LYS A 11 26.37 25.33 -9.61
CA LYS A 11 25.79 26.17 -10.66
C LYS A 11 24.39 25.69 -11.03
N ARG A 12 23.46 26.61 -11.02
CA ARG A 12 22.12 26.39 -11.56
C ARG A 12 22.18 26.39 -13.08
N GLU A 13 21.81 25.25 -13.68
CA GLU A 13 21.71 25.11 -15.12
C GLU A 13 20.25 25.22 -15.57
N ARG A 14 20.06 25.79 -16.74
CA ARG A 14 18.73 25.80 -17.35
C ARG A 14 18.31 24.37 -17.71
N ILE A 15 17.02 24.08 -17.51
CA ILE A 15 16.45 22.82 -18.00
C ILE A 15 16.66 22.73 -19.53
N PRO A 16 17.17 21.61 -20.03
CA PRO A 16 17.34 21.42 -21.48
C PRO A 16 16.04 21.71 -22.24
N ARG A 17 16.18 22.34 -23.41
CA ARG A 17 15.04 22.83 -24.20
C ARG A 17 14.01 21.75 -24.52
N HIS A 18 14.47 20.52 -24.79
CA HIS A 18 13.56 19.40 -25.07
C HIS A 18 12.68 19.04 -23.88
N TYR A 19 13.21 19.05 -22.65
CA TYR A 19 12.39 18.84 -21.45
C TYR A 19 11.38 19.97 -21.21
N SER A 20 11.84 21.23 -21.39
CA SER A 20 10.93 22.37 -21.24
C SER A 20 9.81 22.34 -22.29
N THR A 21 10.10 21.90 -23.52
CA THR A 21 9.10 21.73 -24.56
C THR A 21 8.11 20.62 -24.22
N GLN A 22 8.59 19.45 -23.75
CA GLN A 22 7.71 18.38 -23.30
C GLN A 22 6.79 18.83 -22.17
N MET A 23 7.36 19.48 -21.15
CA MET A 23 6.55 20.01 -20.03
C MET A 23 5.51 21.02 -20.51
N GLN A 24 5.86 21.89 -21.45
CA GLN A 24 4.93 22.86 -21.99
C GLN A 24 3.79 22.18 -22.79
N VAL A 25 4.11 21.18 -23.60
CA VAL A 25 3.11 20.38 -24.29
C VAL A 25 2.18 19.69 -23.29
N MET A 26 2.73 19.05 -22.27
CA MET A 26 1.94 18.39 -21.23
C MET A 26 1.02 19.37 -20.49
N VAL A 27 1.55 20.52 -20.06
CA VAL A 27 0.76 21.54 -19.36
C VAL A 27 -0.34 22.08 -20.25
N ASN A 28 -0.04 22.43 -21.52
CA ASN A 28 -1.03 22.93 -22.45
C ASN A 28 -2.13 21.88 -22.73
N THR A 29 -1.73 20.62 -22.92
CA THR A 29 -2.66 19.52 -23.13
C THR A 29 -3.59 19.36 -21.93
N LEU A 30 -3.03 19.35 -20.70
CA LEU A 30 -3.81 19.23 -19.47
C LEU A 30 -4.77 20.42 -19.26
N ASN A 31 -4.33 21.64 -19.58
CA ASN A 31 -5.17 22.84 -19.47
C ASN A 31 -6.32 22.86 -20.48
N GLN A 32 -6.14 22.25 -21.66
CA GLN A 32 -7.15 22.17 -22.71
C GLN A 32 -8.08 20.97 -22.55
N MET A 33 -7.72 20.01 -21.67
CA MET A 33 -8.62 18.90 -21.38
C MET A 33 -9.78 19.39 -20.51
N PRO A 34 -11.03 19.16 -20.94
CA PRO A 34 -12.15 19.32 -20.02
C PRO A 34 -11.93 18.41 -18.81
N GLN A 35 -12.39 18.82 -17.66
CA GLN A 35 -12.39 17.96 -16.46
C GLN A 35 -13.26 16.74 -16.78
N SER A 36 -12.60 15.69 -17.19
CA SER A 36 -13.23 14.45 -17.56
C SER A 36 -12.85 13.37 -16.57
N GLU A 37 -13.65 12.36 -16.51
CA GLU A 37 -13.39 11.17 -15.71
C GLU A 37 -12.00 10.61 -16.02
N ASN A 38 -11.17 10.50 -14.96
CA ASN A 38 -9.86 9.87 -15.05
C ASN A 38 -10.02 8.42 -14.61
N ARG A 39 -9.78 7.48 -15.49
CA ARG A 39 -9.87 6.07 -15.17
C ARG A 39 -8.62 5.34 -15.59
N VAL A 40 -7.96 4.72 -14.63
CA VAL A 40 -6.92 3.72 -14.88
C VAL A 40 -7.59 2.39 -15.16
N ASP A 41 -7.21 1.71 -16.25
CA ASP A 41 -7.76 0.39 -16.59
C ASP A 41 -7.12 -0.69 -15.71
N GLY A 42 -7.92 -1.63 -15.21
CA GLY A 42 -7.42 -2.76 -14.40
C GLY A 42 -8.38 -3.20 -13.31
N SER A 43 -7.91 -4.10 -12.47
CA SER A 43 -8.64 -4.56 -11.29
C SER A 43 -8.57 -3.50 -10.19
N HIS A 44 -9.73 -3.02 -9.76
CA HIS A 44 -9.87 -1.95 -8.77
C HIS A 44 -10.35 -2.48 -7.42
N GLY A 45 -10.28 -1.63 -6.40
CA GLY A 45 -10.75 -1.94 -5.05
C GLY A 45 -9.66 -2.53 -4.15
N ILE A 46 -8.38 -2.38 -4.51
CA ILE A 46 -7.26 -2.79 -3.68
C ILE A 46 -6.63 -1.55 -3.04
N GLY A 47 -6.68 -1.50 -1.71
CA GLY A 47 -6.06 -0.47 -0.90
C GLY A 47 -4.76 -0.93 -0.26
N VAL A 48 -3.85 0.01 -0.03
CA VAL A 48 -2.63 -0.18 0.77
C VAL A 48 -2.69 0.80 1.93
N LEU A 49 -2.68 0.26 3.14
CA LEU A 49 -2.76 1.05 4.37
C LEU A 49 -1.47 1.82 4.60
N MET A 50 -1.62 3.09 4.96
CA MET A 50 -0.53 3.98 5.32
C MET A 50 -0.90 4.78 6.56
N SER A 51 0.08 5.00 7.45
CA SER A 51 -0.05 5.86 8.64
C SER A 51 0.99 6.97 8.60
N ASN A 52 0.70 8.09 9.25
CA ASN A 52 1.64 9.19 9.42
C ASN A 52 2.91 8.79 10.19
N SER A 53 2.88 7.68 10.95
CA SER A 53 4.05 7.13 11.65
C SER A 53 5.10 6.51 10.71
N LEU A 54 4.83 6.33 9.42
CA LEU A 54 5.74 5.72 8.46
C LEU A 54 7.15 6.35 8.47
N MET A 55 7.23 7.67 8.52
CA MET A 55 8.51 8.38 8.52
C MET A 55 9.18 8.38 9.89
N PHE A 56 8.42 8.30 10.97
CA PHE A 56 8.95 8.34 12.34
C PHE A 56 9.63 7.04 12.75
N GLN A 57 9.30 5.92 12.14
CA GLN A 57 9.91 4.62 12.45
C GLN A 57 11.33 4.43 11.90
N ARG A 58 11.87 5.42 11.22
CA ARG A 58 13.27 5.40 10.75
C ARG A 58 14.25 5.95 11.80
N PHE A 59 13.76 6.60 12.85
CA PHE A 59 14.60 7.25 13.85
C PHE A 59 14.02 7.03 15.26
N PRO A 60 14.88 6.70 16.24
CA PRO A 60 16.30 6.38 16.08
C PRO A 60 16.53 5.10 15.27
N GLU A 61 17.72 4.98 14.68
CA GLU A 61 18.17 3.73 14.06
C GLU A 61 18.33 2.64 15.14
N HIS A 62 18.05 1.40 14.78
CA HIS A 62 18.22 0.25 15.66
C HIS A 62 19.20 -0.74 15.04
N ASP A 63 20.22 -1.13 15.80
CA ASP A 63 21.21 -2.10 15.36
C ASP A 63 20.54 -3.43 14.96
N GLY A 64 20.88 -3.93 13.79
CA GLY A 64 20.35 -5.18 13.25
C GLY A 64 18.95 -5.08 12.64
N TYR A 65 18.34 -3.91 12.63
CA TYR A 65 17.09 -3.69 11.89
C TYR A 65 17.34 -2.85 10.64
N GLU A 66 17.06 -3.45 9.49
CA GLU A 66 17.23 -2.80 8.20
C GLU A 66 15.90 -2.79 7.44
N ASP A 67 15.55 -1.61 6.93
CA ASP A 67 14.46 -1.41 6.00
C ASP A 67 14.95 -0.55 4.83
N PRO A 68 15.73 -1.15 3.90
CA PRO A 68 16.36 -0.41 2.82
C PRO A 68 15.29 0.22 1.92
N GLN A 69 15.42 1.52 1.67
CA GLN A 69 14.55 2.29 0.78
C GLN A 69 13.05 2.18 1.11
N LEU A 70 12.68 2.02 2.37
CA LEU A 70 11.29 1.80 2.81
C LEU A 70 10.68 0.51 2.21
N ALA A 71 11.46 -0.55 2.12
CA ALA A 71 11.04 -1.80 1.49
C ALA A 71 9.80 -2.42 2.17
N ASN A 72 9.60 -2.21 3.48
CA ASN A 72 8.39 -2.65 4.18
C ASN A 72 7.13 -1.89 3.74
N PHE A 73 7.25 -0.62 3.36
CA PHE A 73 6.13 0.13 2.80
C PHE A 73 5.90 -0.23 1.33
N TYR A 74 6.94 -0.11 0.50
CA TYR A 74 6.82 -0.37 -0.92
C TYR A 74 6.51 -1.83 -1.22
N GLY A 75 6.94 -2.78 -0.39
CA GLY A 75 6.64 -4.19 -0.54
C GLY A 75 5.15 -4.53 -0.50
N GLN A 76 4.31 -3.67 0.08
CA GLN A 76 2.85 -3.83 0.04
C GLN A 76 2.25 -3.49 -1.34
N ALA A 77 2.89 -2.62 -2.11
CA ALA A 77 2.35 -2.08 -3.36
C ALA A 77 3.09 -2.55 -4.61
N LEU A 78 4.43 -2.61 -4.58
CA LEU A 78 5.24 -2.92 -5.76
C LEU A 78 4.91 -4.25 -6.44
N PRO A 79 4.61 -5.36 -5.71
CA PRO A 79 4.21 -6.60 -6.36
C PRO A 79 3.01 -6.45 -7.30
N LEU A 80 2.11 -5.51 -6.99
CA LEU A 80 0.93 -5.19 -7.77
C LEU A 80 1.23 -4.18 -8.88
N LEU A 81 1.93 -3.10 -8.52
CA LEU A 81 2.22 -2.01 -9.46
C LEU A 81 3.06 -2.50 -10.65
N LYS A 82 4.08 -3.33 -10.40
CA LYS A 82 4.91 -3.90 -11.48
C LYS A 82 4.16 -4.88 -12.39
N ARG A 83 2.94 -5.26 -12.02
CA ARG A 83 2.05 -6.12 -12.81
C ARG A 83 0.78 -5.40 -13.30
N GLY A 84 0.82 -4.07 -13.35
CA GLY A 84 -0.24 -3.25 -13.90
C GLY A 84 -1.55 -3.29 -13.11
N VAL A 85 -1.49 -3.64 -11.83
CA VAL A 85 -2.65 -3.60 -10.93
C VAL A 85 -2.68 -2.27 -10.19
N PRO A 86 -3.70 -1.43 -10.39
CA PRO A 86 -3.82 -0.17 -9.67
C PRO A 86 -4.11 -0.40 -8.20
N VAL A 87 -3.44 0.36 -7.34
CA VAL A 87 -3.67 0.38 -5.90
C VAL A 87 -4.02 1.78 -5.43
N GLN A 88 -4.78 1.88 -4.35
CA GLN A 88 -5.14 3.14 -3.70
C GLN A 88 -4.44 3.22 -2.34
N THR A 89 -3.90 4.38 -2.00
CA THR A 89 -3.41 4.61 -0.64
C THR A 89 -4.58 4.90 0.29
N VAL A 90 -4.63 4.20 1.41
CA VAL A 90 -5.63 4.37 2.47
C VAL A 90 -4.92 4.89 3.71
N HIS A 91 -5.18 6.13 4.08
CA HIS A 91 -4.61 6.71 5.29
C HIS A 91 -5.38 6.26 6.52
N MET A 92 -4.65 5.69 7.49
CA MET A 92 -5.24 5.17 8.73
C MET A 92 -5.96 6.27 9.52
N GLU A 93 -5.41 7.46 9.53
CA GLU A 93 -5.96 8.63 10.22
C GLU A 93 -7.27 9.13 9.61
N ASN A 94 -7.58 8.69 8.39
CA ASN A 94 -8.81 9.06 7.69
C ASN A 94 -9.91 7.99 7.77
N LEU A 95 -9.70 6.88 8.48
CA LEU A 95 -10.68 5.78 8.55
C LEU A 95 -12.04 6.18 9.13
N ALA A 96 -12.08 7.24 9.93
CA ALA A 96 -13.33 7.78 10.46
C ALA A 96 -14.23 8.42 9.39
N TYR A 97 -13.69 8.72 8.21
CA TYR A 97 -14.46 9.28 7.10
C TYR A 97 -14.97 8.15 6.20
N PRO A 98 -16.29 8.02 5.99
CA PRO A 98 -16.88 6.92 5.21
C PRO A 98 -16.33 6.76 3.80
N GLU A 99 -15.92 7.85 3.19
CA GLU A 99 -15.35 7.84 1.82
C GLU A 99 -14.01 7.14 1.72
N THR A 100 -13.27 6.99 2.83
CA THR A 100 -11.91 6.43 2.84
C THR A 100 -11.87 4.96 2.39
N LEU A 101 -12.84 4.15 2.79
CA LEU A 101 -12.93 2.73 2.46
C LEU A 101 -14.05 2.38 1.48
N LYS A 102 -14.81 3.36 0.99
CA LYS A 102 -16.01 3.16 0.17
C LYS A 102 -15.78 2.27 -1.06
N ASP A 103 -14.67 2.48 -1.76
CA ASP A 103 -14.35 1.76 -2.99
C ASP A 103 -13.30 0.65 -2.78
N ILE A 104 -12.93 0.38 -1.52
CA ILE A 104 -11.94 -0.64 -1.17
C ILE A 104 -12.66 -1.95 -0.86
N LYS A 105 -12.25 -3.02 -1.54
CA LYS A 105 -12.70 -4.39 -1.32
C LYS A 105 -11.67 -5.20 -0.53
N ILE A 106 -10.39 -4.99 -0.86
CA ILE A 106 -9.25 -5.63 -0.19
C ILE A 106 -8.31 -4.54 0.32
N LEU A 107 -7.97 -4.59 1.59
CA LEU A 107 -7.00 -3.69 2.20
C LEU A 107 -5.77 -4.46 2.62
N ILE A 108 -4.62 -4.11 2.04
CA ILE A 108 -3.31 -4.63 2.42
C ILE A 108 -2.78 -3.76 3.56
N ALA A 109 -2.43 -4.36 4.67
CA ALA A 109 -1.95 -3.69 5.86
C ALA A 109 -0.67 -4.34 6.40
N SER A 110 0.22 -3.52 6.93
CA SER A 110 1.41 -3.96 7.64
C SER A 110 1.81 -2.93 8.68
N TYR A 111 2.28 -3.42 9.83
CA TYR A 111 2.89 -2.59 10.86
C TYR A 111 4.42 -2.73 10.92
N SER A 112 5.02 -3.39 9.93
CA SER A 112 6.49 -3.57 9.86
C SER A 112 7.25 -2.28 9.56
N GLY A 113 6.65 -1.33 8.83
CA GLY A 113 7.25 -0.02 8.51
C GLY A 113 6.54 1.18 9.13
N MET A 114 5.50 0.95 9.92
CA MET A 114 4.70 1.99 10.57
C MET A 114 3.94 1.40 11.76
N LYS A 115 3.40 2.25 12.63
CA LYS A 115 2.51 1.84 13.73
C LYS A 115 1.26 2.72 13.76
N PRO A 116 0.11 2.19 14.19
CA PRO A 116 -1.09 2.99 14.35
C PRO A 116 -0.91 4.04 15.44
N MET A 117 -1.28 5.29 15.16
CA MET A 117 -1.19 6.39 16.11
C MET A 117 -2.24 6.30 17.21
N GLU A 118 -3.38 5.65 16.92
CA GLU A 118 -4.53 5.57 17.80
C GLU A 118 -5.21 4.21 17.70
N TRP A 119 -5.74 3.73 18.82
CA TRP A 119 -6.45 2.44 18.89
C TRP A 119 -7.80 2.43 18.16
N GLN A 120 -8.43 3.59 18.00
CA GLN A 120 -9.75 3.73 17.35
C GLN A 120 -9.75 3.24 15.90
N SER A 121 -8.62 3.41 15.20
CA SER A 121 -8.45 2.92 13.83
C SER A 121 -8.64 1.41 13.72
N HIS A 122 -8.27 0.64 14.75
CA HIS A 122 -8.47 -0.82 14.77
C HIS A 122 -9.95 -1.21 14.84
N ARG A 123 -10.72 -0.49 15.62
CA ARG A 123 -12.17 -0.72 15.68
C ARG A 123 -12.84 -0.44 14.34
N LEU A 124 -12.48 0.68 13.68
CA LEU A 124 -13.01 1.04 12.36
C LEU A 124 -12.63 0.00 11.30
N LEU A 125 -11.39 -0.49 11.31
CA LEU A 125 -10.97 -1.58 10.42
C LEU A 125 -11.75 -2.87 10.70
N ALA A 126 -11.95 -3.21 11.98
CA ALA A 126 -12.67 -4.41 12.35
C ALA A 126 -14.18 -4.33 11.96
N GLU A 127 -14.79 -3.16 12.10
CA GLU A 127 -16.16 -2.90 11.62
C GLU A 127 -16.23 -3.06 10.10
N TRP A 128 -15.32 -2.44 9.34
CA TRP A 128 -15.26 -2.57 7.88
C TRP A 128 -15.09 -4.03 7.42
N VAL A 129 -14.25 -4.82 8.10
CA VAL A 129 -14.12 -6.25 7.80
C VAL A 129 -15.42 -7.00 8.08
N ARG A 130 -16.07 -6.76 9.25
CA ARG A 130 -17.32 -7.41 9.58
C ARG A 130 -18.43 -7.13 8.56
N ASP A 131 -18.40 -5.96 7.93
CA ASP A 131 -19.32 -5.53 6.89
C ASP A 131 -19.01 -6.12 5.49
N GLY A 132 -17.96 -6.92 5.37
CA GLY A 132 -17.65 -7.65 4.13
C GLY A 132 -16.31 -7.30 3.49
N GLY A 133 -15.51 -6.42 4.08
CA GLY A 133 -14.16 -6.12 3.61
C GLY A 133 -13.20 -7.29 3.81
N VAL A 134 -12.15 -7.35 2.99
CA VAL A 134 -11.06 -8.32 3.12
C VAL A 134 -9.79 -7.62 3.56
N LEU A 135 -9.32 -7.96 4.76
CA LEU A 135 -8.05 -7.47 5.28
C LEU A 135 -6.93 -8.50 5.01
N LEU A 136 -5.88 -8.07 4.33
CA LEU A 136 -4.66 -8.84 4.14
C LEU A 136 -3.55 -8.22 5.00
N TYR A 137 -3.32 -8.81 6.17
CA TYR A 137 -2.26 -8.36 7.08
C TYR A 137 -0.95 -9.07 6.79
N CYS A 138 0.12 -8.31 6.59
CA CYS A 138 1.48 -8.79 6.36
C CYS A 138 2.40 -8.26 7.46
N GLY A 139 3.09 -9.12 8.19
CA GLY A 139 4.05 -8.70 9.19
C GLY A 139 4.40 -9.79 10.19
N ARG A 140 5.68 -9.84 10.55
CA ARG A 140 6.19 -10.72 11.63
C ARG A 140 5.89 -10.14 13.00
N ASP A 141 5.79 -8.80 13.08
CA ASP A 141 5.61 -8.04 14.31
C ASP A 141 6.77 -8.24 15.32
N ASP A 142 7.98 -8.46 14.81
CA ASP A 142 9.20 -8.68 15.58
C ASP A 142 10.22 -7.53 15.47
N ASP A 143 9.84 -6.42 14.85
CA ASP A 143 10.67 -5.24 14.74
C ASP A 143 10.89 -4.54 16.10
N PRO A 144 12.02 -3.82 16.29
CA PRO A 144 12.37 -3.22 17.58
C PRO A 144 11.41 -2.14 18.06
N PHE A 145 10.58 -1.57 17.17
CA PHE A 145 9.62 -0.52 17.52
C PHE A 145 8.40 -1.06 18.28
N GLN A 146 8.22 -2.37 18.37
CA GLN A 146 7.18 -2.97 19.21
C GLN A 146 7.38 -2.66 20.70
N GLN A 147 8.63 -2.40 21.10
CA GLN A 147 9.01 -2.15 22.50
C GLN A 147 8.99 -0.67 22.91
N VAL A 148 8.76 0.26 21.96
CA VAL A 148 8.58 1.69 22.31
C VAL A 148 7.34 1.84 23.16
N THR A 149 7.39 2.74 24.16
CA THR A 149 6.26 3.04 25.02
C THR A 149 5.20 3.80 24.24
N GLU A 150 4.12 3.13 23.94
CA GLU A 150 3.02 3.66 23.15
C GLU A 150 1.66 3.17 23.71
N TRP A 151 0.55 3.60 23.11
CA TRP A 151 -0.79 3.31 23.59
C TRP A 151 -1.08 1.80 23.72
N TRP A 152 -0.49 0.93 22.88
CA TRP A 152 -0.75 -0.52 22.93
C TRP A 152 -0.11 -1.20 24.12
N ASN A 153 0.96 -0.66 24.68
CA ASN A 153 1.69 -1.25 25.82
C ASN A 153 1.78 -0.35 27.04
N SER A 154 1.00 0.71 27.11
CA SER A 154 0.95 1.67 28.23
C SER A 154 -0.47 2.12 28.54
N GLY A 155 -0.65 2.97 29.55
CA GLY A 155 -1.96 3.53 29.90
C GLY A 155 -3.05 2.51 30.27
N GLY A 156 -2.65 1.32 30.75
CA GLY A 156 -3.56 0.22 31.08
C GLY A 156 -3.63 -0.86 30.00
N ASN A 157 -3.06 -0.64 28.83
CA ASN A 157 -2.89 -1.64 27.78
C ASN A 157 -1.60 -2.44 28.00
N ASN A 158 -1.61 -3.72 27.66
CA ASN A 158 -0.47 -4.62 27.78
C ASN A 158 -0.39 -5.57 26.57
N TYR A 159 -0.45 -5.01 25.37
CA TYR A 159 -0.27 -5.77 24.14
C TYR A 159 1.22 -5.85 23.78
N ALA A 160 1.69 -7.03 23.42
CA ALA A 160 3.08 -7.22 22.98
C ALA A 160 3.37 -6.50 21.67
N THR A 161 2.36 -6.33 20.82
CA THR A 161 2.44 -5.67 19.51
C THR A 161 1.18 -4.86 19.24
N ALA A 162 1.29 -3.82 18.43
CA ALA A 162 0.12 -3.05 18.01
C ALA A 162 -0.89 -3.92 17.25
N SER A 163 -0.41 -4.89 16.44
CA SER A 163 -1.25 -5.83 15.70
C SER A 163 -2.04 -6.76 16.60
N ALA A 164 -1.54 -7.10 17.79
CA ALA A 164 -2.29 -7.93 18.74
C ALA A 164 -3.62 -7.30 19.16
N HIS A 165 -3.66 -5.97 19.33
CA HIS A 165 -4.90 -5.25 19.58
C HIS A 165 -5.83 -5.29 18.34
N LEU A 166 -5.31 -5.12 17.12
CA LEU A 166 -6.11 -5.24 15.90
C LEU A 166 -6.75 -6.63 15.79
N PHE A 167 -5.98 -7.68 16.04
CA PHE A 167 -6.48 -9.07 15.96
C PHE A 167 -7.49 -9.39 17.06
N GLU A 168 -7.36 -8.78 18.23
CA GLU A 168 -8.36 -8.89 19.30
C GLU A 168 -9.66 -8.18 18.91
N GLU A 169 -9.58 -6.96 18.34
CA GLU A 169 -10.76 -6.25 17.81
C GLU A 169 -11.47 -7.02 16.68
N LEU A 170 -10.69 -7.74 15.86
CA LEU A 170 -11.22 -8.63 14.83
C LEU A 170 -11.79 -9.95 15.39
N GLY A 171 -11.55 -10.26 16.65
CA GLY A 171 -11.96 -11.51 17.27
C GLY A 171 -11.18 -12.74 16.82
N LEU A 172 -9.93 -12.57 16.39
CA LEU A 172 -9.10 -13.68 15.95
C LEU A 172 -8.62 -14.53 17.13
N PRO A 173 -8.49 -15.87 16.94
CA PRO A 173 -8.00 -16.75 17.99
C PRO A 173 -6.50 -16.54 18.25
N LYS A 174 -6.12 -16.52 19.54
CA LYS A 174 -4.70 -16.56 19.91
C LYS A 174 -4.12 -17.94 19.60
N PRO A 175 -2.86 -18.04 19.14
CA PRO A 175 -1.81 -17.02 19.16
C PRO A 175 -1.71 -16.14 17.90
N TYR A 176 -2.79 -15.86 17.19
CA TYR A 176 -2.82 -15.03 15.98
C TYR A 176 -1.93 -15.56 14.86
N ALA A 177 -2.06 -16.84 14.56
CA ALA A 177 -1.24 -17.54 13.56
C ALA A 177 -1.47 -17.02 12.13
N ALA A 178 -0.55 -17.36 11.22
CA ALA A 178 -0.80 -17.19 9.79
C ALA A 178 -2.02 -18.05 9.38
N GLY A 179 -2.85 -17.52 8.49
CA GLY A 179 -4.05 -18.23 8.04
C GLY A 179 -5.15 -17.31 7.52
N GLU A 180 -6.27 -17.93 7.18
CA GLU A 180 -7.51 -17.27 6.74
C GLU A 180 -8.56 -17.39 7.86
N TYR A 181 -9.19 -16.27 8.18
CA TYR A 181 -10.22 -16.17 9.21
C TYR A 181 -11.46 -15.47 8.67
N THR A 182 -12.63 -16.01 8.97
CA THR A 182 -13.91 -15.36 8.67
C THR A 182 -14.28 -14.44 9.83
N VAL A 183 -14.60 -13.19 9.54
CA VAL A 183 -14.96 -12.16 10.52
C VAL A 183 -16.21 -11.43 10.03
N GLY A 184 -17.36 -11.75 10.61
CA GLY A 184 -18.64 -11.25 10.10
C GLY A 184 -18.90 -11.74 8.68
N SER A 185 -19.19 -10.80 7.78
CA SER A 185 -19.34 -11.06 6.34
C SER A 185 -18.02 -11.00 5.55
N GLY A 186 -16.93 -10.57 6.18
CA GLY A 186 -15.62 -10.40 5.56
C GLY A 186 -14.61 -11.47 5.95
N LYS A 187 -13.37 -11.22 5.56
CA LYS A 187 -12.25 -12.13 5.79
C LYS A 187 -10.99 -11.40 6.24
N VAL A 188 -10.18 -12.09 7.02
CA VAL A 188 -8.83 -11.67 7.37
C VAL A 188 -7.85 -12.73 6.94
N HIS A 189 -6.85 -12.34 6.16
CA HIS A 189 -5.70 -13.18 5.83
C HIS A 189 -4.50 -12.65 6.59
N VAL A 190 -3.85 -13.49 7.37
CA VAL A 190 -2.63 -13.15 8.11
C VAL A 190 -1.44 -13.85 7.48
N LEU A 191 -0.51 -13.07 6.94
CA LEU A 191 0.80 -13.50 6.48
C LEU A 191 1.87 -13.07 7.49
N ARG A 192 2.68 -14.02 7.96
CA ARG A 192 3.80 -13.75 8.86
C ARG A 192 5.10 -13.53 8.10
N ASN A 193 5.00 -12.71 7.03
CA ASN A 193 6.09 -12.20 6.24
C ASN A 193 6.07 -10.68 6.28
N ASP A 194 7.23 -10.06 6.44
CA ASP A 194 7.33 -8.62 6.28
C ASP A 194 7.26 -8.23 4.80
N PRO A 195 6.58 -7.13 4.45
CA PRO A 195 6.46 -6.73 3.05
C PRO A 195 7.80 -6.55 2.32
N LYS A 196 8.89 -6.20 3.02
CA LYS A 196 10.24 -6.14 2.43
C LYS A 196 10.67 -7.44 1.78
N GLU A 197 10.23 -8.59 2.30
CA GLU A 197 10.54 -9.90 1.76
C GLU A 197 9.96 -10.11 0.36
N PHE A 198 8.82 -9.45 0.06
CA PHE A 198 8.17 -9.55 -1.25
C PHE A 198 8.94 -8.84 -2.38
N VAL A 199 9.85 -7.93 -2.04
CA VAL A 199 10.57 -7.10 -3.04
C VAL A 199 12.07 -7.27 -3.00
N LEU A 200 12.63 -7.80 -1.91
CA LEU A 200 14.08 -8.02 -1.78
C LEU A 200 14.51 -9.46 -2.10
N ALA A 201 13.59 -10.41 -2.05
CA ALA A 201 13.88 -11.81 -2.38
C ALA A 201 13.38 -12.16 -3.79
N GLU A 202 14.11 -12.99 -4.50
CA GLU A 202 13.66 -13.54 -5.78
C GLU A 202 12.38 -14.36 -5.57
N ASN A 203 11.34 -14.04 -6.35
CA ASN A 203 9.99 -14.64 -6.21
C ASN A 203 9.37 -14.53 -4.80
N GLY A 204 9.86 -13.61 -3.97
CA GLY A 204 9.38 -13.42 -2.59
C GLY A 204 7.90 -13.04 -2.50
N ASP A 205 7.34 -12.49 -3.57
CA ASP A 205 5.93 -12.09 -3.65
C ASP A 205 4.95 -13.20 -4.12
N ALA A 206 5.43 -14.41 -4.44
CA ALA A 206 4.59 -15.45 -5.03
C ALA A 206 3.40 -15.83 -4.15
N LEU A 207 3.64 -16.15 -2.88
CA LEU A 207 2.59 -16.52 -1.92
C LEU A 207 1.59 -15.37 -1.70
N PHE A 208 2.09 -14.14 -1.57
CA PHE A 208 1.28 -12.94 -1.43
C PHE A 208 0.34 -12.74 -2.63
N LEU A 209 0.89 -12.87 -3.84
CA LEU A 209 0.11 -12.72 -5.07
C LEU A 209 -0.94 -13.81 -5.27
N ASP A 210 -0.61 -15.05 -4.96
CA ASP A 210 -1.57 -16.16 -5.09
C ASP A 210 -2.74 -16.01 -4.11
N LEU A 211 -2.44 -15.57 -2.88
CA LEU A 211 -3.46 -15.27 -1.89
C LEU A 211 -4.33 -14.09 -2.33
N LEU A 212 -3.71 -13.04 -2.86
CA LEU A 212 -4.44 -11.87 -3.34
C LEU A 212 -5.33 -12.19 -4.56
N LYS A 213 -4.84 -13.00 -5.51
CA LYS A 213 -5.64 -13.49 -6.66
C LYS A 213 -6.88 -14.25 -6.18
N LYS A 214 -6.69 -15.15 -5.21
CA LYS A 214 -7.79 -15.91 -4.60
C LYS A 214 -8.80 -14.97 -3.96
N ALA A 215 -8.35 -14.10 -3.06
CA ALA A 215 -9.20 -13.16 -2.33
C ALA A 215 -9.94 -12.21 -3.28
N TYR A 216 -9.26 -11.72 -4.32
CA TYR A 216 -9.87 -10.85 -5.33
C TYR A 216 -10.96 -11.56 -6.11
N GLY A 217 -10.70 -12.80 -6.57
CA GLY A 217 -11.69 -13.61 -7.26
C GLY A 217 -12.93 -13.88 -6.42
N GLU A 218 -12.76 -14.16 -5.14
CA GLU A 218 -13.86 -14.42 -4.21
C GLU A 218 -14.73 -13.18 -3.97
N ILE A 219 -14.12 -12.01 -3.76
CA ILE A 219 -14.88 -10.79 -3.42
C ILE A 219 -15.42 -10.05 -4.65
N SER A 220 -14.74 -10.12 -5.79
CA SER A 220 -15.15 -9.39 -7.00
C SER A 220 -15.99 -10.23 -7.96
N GLY A 221 -15.89 -11.57 -7.89
CA GLY A 221 -16.42 -12.49 -8.87
C GLY A 221 -15.63 -12.57 -10.17
N GLU A 222 -14.50 -11.86 -10.26
CA GLU A 222 -13.65 -11.76 -11.45
C GLU A 222 -12.19 -12.04 -11.10
N PRO A 223 -11.38 -12.58 -12.02
CA PRO A 223 -9.97 -12.78 -11.77
C PRO A 223 -9.21 -11.45 -11.63
N LEU A 224 -8.16 -11.44 -10.81
CA LEU A 224 -7.22 -10.34 -10.72
C LEU A 224 -6.47 -10.20 -12.06
N LEU A 225 -6.65 -9.07 -12.73
CA LEU A 225 -6.08 -8.83 -14.04
C LEU A 225 -4.63 -8.31 -13.91
N LEU A 226 -3.67 -9.13 -14.34
CA LEU A 226 -2.26 -8.75 -14.40
C LEU A 226 -1.89 -8.30 -15.81
N LYS A 227 -1.16 -7.19 -15.92
CA LYS A 227 -0.73 -6.59 -17.19
C LYS A 227 0.73 -6.12 -17.07
N ASN A 228 1.39 -5.98 -18.22
CA ASN A 228 2.73 -5.40 -18.30
C ASN A 228 2.70 -3.87 -18.56
N TYR A 229 1.55 -3.24 -18.34
CA TYR A 229 1.38 -1.80 -18.55
C TYR A 229 0.27 -1.23 -17.67
N PHE A 230 0.32 0.08 -17.45
CA PHE A 230 -0.82 0.88 -17.02
C PHE A 230 -1.39 1.64 -18.20
N SER A 231 -2.71 1.72 -18.29
CA SER A 231 -3.42 2.55 -19.24
C SER A 231 -4.37 3.48 -18.50
N LEU A 232 -4.20 4.77 -18.71
CA LEU A 232 -5.08 5.82 -18.18
C LEU A 232 -5.83 6.49 -19.33
N LYS A 233 -7.15 6.47 -19.26
CA LYS A 233 -7.99 7.27 -20.13
C LYS A 233 -8.30 8.60 -19.45
N ARG A 234 -8.01 9.71 -20.15
CA ARG A 234 -8.32 11.06 -19.70
C ARG A 234 -8.85 11.88 -20.86
N GLY A 235 -10.16 12.13 -20.89
CA GLY A 235 -10.82 12.78 -22.01
C GLY A 235 -10.57 12.02 -23.31
N PRO A 236 -10.12 12.69 -24.39
CA PRO A 236 -9.81 12.06 -25.67
C PRO A 236 -8.46 11.34 -25.69
N TYR A 237 -7.67 11.42 -24.61
CA TYR A 237 -6.32 10.87 -24.56
C TYR A 237 -6.29 9.53 -23.84
N ARG A 238 -5.40 8.66 -24.32
CA ARG A 238 -4.99 7.44 -23.63
C ARG A 238 -3.49 7.51 -23.37
N MET A 239 -3.11 7.42 -22.10
CA MET A 239 -1.71 7.37 -21.68
C MET A 239 -1.37 5.93 -21.30
N ILE A 240 -0.30 5.40 -21.86
CA ILE A 240 0.16 4.03 -21.59
C ILE A 240 1.57 4.12 -21.02
N SER A 241 1.78 3.47 -19.87
CA SER A 241 3.09 3.28 -19.26
C SER A 241 3.43 1.79 -19.30
N VAL A 242 4.46 1.44 -20.06
CA VAL A 242 4.97 0.06 -20.13
C VAL A 242 5.92 -0.17 -18.96
N LEU A 243 5.83 -1.36 -18.37
CA LEU A 243 6.60 -1.76 -17.19
C LEU A 243 7.82 -2.58 -17.62
N ASP A 244 9.03 -2.15 -17.24
CA ASP A 244 10.30 -2.76 -17.67
C ASP A 244 10.46 -4.21 -17.18
N GLU A 245 9.90 -4.53 -16.03
CA GLU A 245 10.02 -5.86 -15.41
C GLU A 245 9.04 -6.89 -15.98
N SER A 246 8.18 -6.50 -16.89
CA SER A 246 7.18 -7.38 -17.44
C SER A 246 7.63 -7.98 -18.77
N VAL A 247 7.39 -9.27 -18.95
CA VAL A 247 7.50 -9.96 -20.23
C VAL A 247 6.10 -10.16 -20.80
N GLY A 248 5.88 -9.69 -22.01
CA GLY A 248 4.59 -9.82 -22.68
C GLY A 248 4.40 -8.78 -23.77
N THR A 249 3.37 -8.97 -24.57
CA THR A 249 2.93 -8.01 -25.60
C THR A 249 1.82 -7.11 -25.03
N LEU A 250 1.82 -5.86 -25.46
CA LEU A 250 0.73 -4.90 -25.19
C LEU A 250 -0.58 -5.33 -25.85
#